data_c322c41f17ca2aed6346f0505ab280b9
#
_entry.id   c322c41f17ca2aed6346f0505ab280b9
#
_cell.length_a   1.000
_cell.length_b   1.000
_cell.length_c   1.000
_cell.angle_alpha   90.00
_cell.angle_beta   90.00
_cell.angle_gamma   90.00
#
_symmetry.space_group_name_H-M   'P 1'
#
loop_
_entity.id
_entity.type
_entity.pdbx_description
1 polymer ?
#
loop_
_entity_poly.entity_id
_entity_poly.type
_entity_poly.pdbx_seq_one_letter_code
_entity_poly.pdbx_strand_id
1 'polypeptide(L)'
;MAARQKAQEVGVVPIGNGGGAALHFLASVLQARNIVEVGTGTGVSGLWLLRGMTEGGVLTSVDLEAEHQRLAREAFSEAGFAPQRFRLIAGSALDVLPRLTDAGYDLVFLDGDKVEYSEYFDEAIRLVRPGGVIVFDNALWHDRVADPAQRDPETSAIRDALKKVGDDDRLRSVLLPVGDGLLAAQLIG
;
A
#
# COMPACT_ATOMS: atom_id res chain seq x y z
N MET A 1 7.82 4.50 17.07
CA MET A 1 8.76 5.66 17.02
C MET A 1 10.05 5.34 16.27
N ALA A 2 10.70 4.22 16.51
CA ALA A 2 11.98 3.86 15.87
C ALA A 2 11.91 3.82 14.31
N ALA A 3 10.91 3.18 13.72
CA ALA A 3 10.77 3.09 12.26
C ALA A 3 10.66 4.47 11.58
N ARG A 4 9.94 5.45 12.17
CA ARG A 4 9.84 6.82 11.64
C ARG A 4 11.15 7.59 11.75
N GLN A 5 11.91 7.38 12.82
CA GLN A 5 13.23 7.99 12.97
C GLN A 5 14.19 7.45 11.90
N LYS A 6 14.20 6.12 11.71
CA LYS A 6 15.01 5.49 10.65
C LYS A 6 14.60 5.96 9.24
N ALA A 7 13.31 6.23 9.01
CA ALA A 7 12.84 6.79 7.73
C ALA A 7 13.52 8.13 7.42
N GLN A 8 13.64 9.02 8.40
CA GLN A 8 14.33 10.30 8.24
C GLN A 8 15.82 10.11 7.93
N GLU A 9 16.48 9.13 8.57
CA GLU A 9 17.90 8.83 8.36
C GLU A 9 18.21 8.35 6.92
N VAL A 10 17.26 7.63 6.30
CA VAL A 10 17.41 7.09 4.93
C VAL A 10 16.64 7.88 3.87
N GLY A 11 16.06 9.05 4.22
CA GLY A 11 15.38 9.93 3.27
C GLY A 11 14.02 9.41 2.78
N VAL A 12 13.40 8.46 3.49
CA VAL A 12 12.06 7.95 3.18
C VAL A 12 11.00 8.80 3.88
N VAL A 13 9.92 9.12 3.18
CA VAL A 13 8.75 9.81 3.75
C VAL A 13 7.68 8.76 4.09
N PRO A 14 7.52 8.38 5.38
CA PRO A 14 6.57 7.36 5.74
C PRO A 14 5.14 7.92 5.82
N ILE A 15 4.16 7.05 5.58
CA ILE A 15 2.73 7.39 5.74
C ILE A 15 2.44 8.12 7.06
N GLY A 16 1.60 9.15 7.02
CA GLY A 16 1.17 9.90 8.19
C GLY A 16 0.33 9.07 9.17
N ASN A 17 0.14 9.58 10.39
CA ASN A 17 -0.64 8.85 11.41
C ASN A 17 -2.11 8.63 10.99
N GLY A 18 -2.72 9.60 10.29
CA GLY A 18 -4.09 9.48 9.79
C GLY A 18 -4.22 8.37 8.76
N GLY A 19 -3.30 8.32 7.78
CA GLY A 19 -3.26 7.26 6.78
C GLY A 19 -2.99 5.89 7.40
N GLY A 20 -2.00 5.82 8.33
CA GLY A 20 -1.72 4.58 9.06
C GLY A 20 -2.93 4.08 9.85
N ALA A 21 -3.66 4.98 10.55
CA ALA A 21 -4.88 4.61 11.27
C ALA A 21 -5.98 4.09 10.34
N ALA A 22 -6.10 4.68 9.13
CA ALA A 22 -7.03 4.19 8.12
C ALA A 22 -6.65 2.80 7.61
N LEU A 23 -5.36 2.53 7.34
CA LEU A 23 -4.88 1.19 6.96
C LEU A 23 -5.16 0.15 8.05
N HIS A 24 -4.89 0.49 9.31
CA HIS A 24 -5.20 -0.36 10.46
C HIS A 24 -6.69 -0.69 10.53
N PHE A 25 -7.54 0.32 10.40
CA PHE A 25 -8.99 0.16 10.43
C PHE A 25 -9.48 -0.74 9.29
N LEU A 26 -9.04 -0.49 8.05
CA LEU A 26 -9.40 -1.30 6.89
C LEU A 26 -8.98 -2.77 7.06
N ALA A 27 -7.74 -3.01 7.47
CA ALA A 27 -7.25 -4.37 7.73
C ALA A 27 -8.09 -5.07 8.81
N SER A 28 -8.49 -4.34 9.87
CA SER A 28 -9.31 -4.87 10.95
C SER A 28 -10.75 -5.18 10.51
N VAL A 29 -11.41 -4.26 9.79
CA VAL A 29 -12.79 -4.46 9.29
C VAL A 29 -12.86 -5.63 8.31
N LEU A 30 -11.85 -5.77 7.45
CA LEU A 30 -11.74 -6.88 6.50
C LEU A 30 -11.39 -8.22 7.18
N GLN A 31 -11.04 -8.21 8.48
CA GLN A 31 -10.47 -9.38 9.17
C GLN A 31 -9.32 -9.97 8.35
N ALA A 32 -8.46 -9.08 7.85
CA ALA A 32 -7.46 -9.41 6.84
C ALA A 32 -6.47 -10.48 7.32
N ARG A 33 -6.28 -11.49 6.49
CA ARG A 33 -5.31 -12.58 6.67
C ARG A 33 -4.12 -12.47 5.74
N ASN A 34 -4.34 -11.97 4.54
CA ASN A 34 -3.31 -11.80 3.53
C ASN A 34 -3.35 -10.38 3.00
N ILE A 35 -2.26 -9.66 3.15
CA ILE A 35 -2.10 -8.30 2.62
C ILE A 35 -0.85 -8.26 1.73
N VAL A 36 -0.95 -7.56 0.59
CA VAL A 36 0.20 -7.14 -0.21
C VAL A 36 0.41 -5.64 -0.02
N GLU A 37 1.67 -5.25 0.14
CA GLU A 37 2.12 -3.87 0.20
C GLU A 37 3.21 -3.65 -0.84
N VAL A 38 3.09 -2.60 -1.65
CA VAL A 38 4.14 -2.07 -2.52
C VAL A 38 4.66 -0.78 -1.91
N GLY A 39 5.97 -0.72 -1.66
CA GLY A 39 6.61 0.37 -0.92
C GLY A 39 6.71 0.05 0.57
N THR A 40 7.69 -0.78 0.94
CA THR A 40 7.94 -1.17 2.35
C THR A 40 8.50 -0.01 3.17
N GLY A 41 9.41 0.78 2.58
CA GLY A 41 10.18 1.78 3.30
C GLY A 41 10.80 1.19 4.57
N THR A 42 10.72 1.93 5.67
CA THR A 42 11.20 1.45 6.98
C THR A 42 10.17 0.67 7.79
N GLY A 43 9.07 0.25 7.14
CA GLY A 43 8.02 -0.60 7.73
C GLY A 43 6.94 0.15 8.52
N VAL A 44 6.80 1.47 8.37
CA VAL A 44 5.80 2.24 9.13
C VAL A 44 4.39 1.83 8.75
N SER A 45 4.04 1.79 7.46
CA SER A 45 2.74 1.32 6.96
C SER A 45 2.49 -0.14 7.31
N GLY A 46 3.51 -0.99 7.10
CA GLY A 46 3.46 -2.41 7.46
C GLY A 46 3.14 -2.66 8.93
N LEU A 47 3.65 -1.84 9.86
CA LEU A 47 3.30 -1.92 11.30
C LEU A 47 1.82 -1.61 11.56
N TRP A 48 1.22 -0.65 10.84
CA TRP A 48 -0.20 -0.36 10.96
C TRP A 48 -1.04 -1.50 10.40
N LEU A 49 -0.67 -2.05 9.24
CA LEU A 49 -1.33 -3.19 8.62
C LEU A 49 -1.26 -4.42 9.52
N LEU A 50 -0.07 -4.81 9.97
CA LEU A 50 0.13 -5.98 10.85
C LEU A 50 -0.68 -5.92 12.14
N ARG A 51 -0.85 -4.72 12.73
CA ARG A 51 -1.68 -4.52 13.93
C ARG A 51 -3.17 -4.64 13.65
N GLY A 52 -3.62 -4.34 12.43
CA GLY A 52 -5.02 -4.46 12.03
C GLY A 52 -5.39 -5.86 11.55
N MET A 53 -4.42 -6.66 11.12
CA MET A 53 -4.64 -8.03 10.64
C MET A 53 -5.05 -8.98 11.75
N THR A 54 -5.73 -10.07 11.37
CA THR A 54 -6.04 -11.18 12.29
C THR A 54 -4.75 -11.84 12.81
N GLU A 55 -4.86 -12.52 13.93
CA GLU A 55 -3.78 -13.37 14.43
C GLU A 55 -3.42 -14.45 13.38
N GLY A 56 -2.13 -14.60 13.10
CA GLY A 56 -1.64 -15.52 12.07
C GLY A 56 -1.72 -14.99 10.63
N GLY A 57 -2.29 -13.79 10.40
CA GLY A 57 -2.26 -13.17 9.07
C GLY A 57 -0.85 -12.81 8.60
N VAL A 58 -0.61 -12.78 7.29
CA VAL A 58 0.70 -12.55 6.66
C VAL A 58 0.69 -11.30 5.79
N LEU A 59 1.58 -10.38 6.07
CA LEU A 59 1.90 -9.23 5.23
C LEU A 59 3.00 -9.63 4.24
N THR A 60 2.74 -9.53 2.94
CA THR A 60 3.77 -9.58 1.88
C THR A 60 4.08 -8.15 1.47
N SER A 61 5.31 -7.70 1.68
CA SER A 61 5.72 -6.32 1.39
C SER A 61 6.91 -6.31 0.44
N VAL A 62 6.79 -5.52 -0.63
CA VAL A 62 7.74 -5.44 -1.73
C VAL A 62 8.37 -4.04 -1.76
N ASP A 63 9.69 -4.00 -1.90
CA ASP A 63 10.43 -2.74 -2.05
C ASP A 63 11.67 -2.99 -2.93
N LEU A 64 12.02 -2.01 -3.75
CA LEU A 64 13.19 -2.08 -4.60
C LEU A 64 14.48 -2.12 -3.77
N GLU A 65 14.50 -1.41 -2.64
CA GLU A 65 15.69 -1.22 -1.81
C GLU A 65 15.81 -2.31 -0.72
N ALA A 66 16.84 -3.14 -0.83
CA ALA A 66 17.11 -4.19 0.15
C ALA A 66 17.35 -3.64 1.57
N GLU A 67 17.88 -2.43 1.69
CA GLU A 67 18.09 -1.78 2.99
C GLU A 67 16.76 -1.41 3.66
N HIS A 68 15.75 -0.98 2.91
CA HIS A 68 14.40 -0.76 3.41
C HIS A 68 13.83 -2.05 4.00
N GLN A 69 13.97 -3.17 3.30
CA GLN A 69 13.53 -4.48 3.77
C GLN A 69 14.22 -4.90 5.08
N ARG A 70 15.52 -4.59 5.21
CA ARG A 70 16.27 -4.86 6.44
C ARG A 70 15.72 -4.04 7.62
N LEU A 71 15.53 -2.73 7.42
CA LEU A 71 14.99 -1.82 8.44
C LEU A 71 13.55 -2.18 8.85
N ALA A 72 12.71 -2.54 7.88
CA ALA A 72 11.35 -2.98 8.14
C ALA A 72 11.34 -4.28 8.97
N ARG A 73 12.20 -5.24 8.66
CA ARG A 73 12.34 -6.49 9.44
C ARG A 73 12.69 -6.22 10.89
N GLU A 74 13.62 -5.31 11.13
CA GLU A 74 13.99 -4.89 12.49
C GLU A 74 12.79 -4.26 13.20
N ALA A 75 12.09 -3.32 12.53
CA ALA A 75 10.93 -2.63 13.09
C ALA A 75 9.79 -3.61 13.45
N PHE A 76 9.51 -4.60 12.60
CA PHE A 76 8.48 -5.61 12.85
C PHE A 76 8.87 -6.53 14.01
N SER A 77 10.14 -6.95 14.06
CA SER A 77 10.65 -7.79 15.15
C SER A 77 10.66 -7.07 16.49
N GLU A 78 11.09 -5.81 16.53
CA GLU A 78 11.05 -4.95 17.72
C GLU A 78 9.63 -4.70 18.21
N ALA A 79 8.64 -4.67 17.30
CA ALA A 79 7.22 -4.55 17.62
C ALA A 79 6.59 -5.86 18.11
N GLY A 80 7.36 -6.96 18.18
CA GLY A 80 6.93 -8.26 18.68
C GLY A 80 6.24 -9.16 17.64
N PHE A 81 6.28 -8.83 16.36
CA PHE A 81 5.74 -9.70 15.31
C PHE A 81 6.68 -10.86 15.02
N ALA A 82 6.14 -12.07 15.05
CA ALA A 82 6.89 -13.27 14.69
C ALA A 82 7.27 -13.27 13.19
N PRO A 83 8.43 -13.84 12.81
CA PRO A 83 8.92 -13.82 11.42
C PRO A 83 7.93 -14.41 10.39
N GLN A 84 7.03 -15.28 10.81
CA GLN A 84 6.00 -15.89 9.96
C GLN A 84 4.87 -14.90 9.57
N ARG A 85 4.77 -13.77 10.29
CA ARG A 85 3.74 -12.76 10.08
C ARG A 85 4.05 -11.82 8.90
N PHE A 86 5.24 -11.87 8.35
CA PHE A 86 5.63 -10.99 7.25
C PHE A 86 6.60 -11.67 6.29
N ARG A 87 6.42 -11.40 5.03
CA ARG A 87 7.30 -11.78 3.92
C ARG A 87 7.79 -10.51 3.25
N LEU A 88 9.08 -10.24 3.38
CA LEU A 88 9.75 -9.07 2.82
C LEU A 88 10.51 -9.48 1.56
N ILE A 89 10.20 -8.86 0.41
CA ILE A 89 10.74 -9.21 -0.89
C ILE A 89 11.42 -7.98 -1.49
N ALA A 90 12.75 -8.03 -1.65
CA ALA A 90 13.51 -7.01 -2.35
C ALA A 90 13.42 -7.25 -3.86
N GLY A 91 12.98 -6.24 -4.62
CA GLY A 91 12.86 -6.29 -6.07
C GLY A 91 11.82 -5.30 -6.60
N SER A 92 11.79 -5.13 -7.94
CA SER A 92 10.76 -4.36 -8.61
C SER A 92 9.38 -4.95 -8.34
N ALA A 93 8.40 -4.10 -8.00
CA ALA A 93 7.04 -4.56 -7.76
C ALA A 93 6.44 -5.20 -9.02
N LEU A 94 6.70 -4.67 -10.20
CA LEU A 94 6.21 -5.21 -11.47
C LEU A 94 6.83 -6.57 -11.84
N ASP A 95 7.98 -6.94 -11.25
CA ASP A 95 8.55 -8.28 -11.38
C ASP A 95 8.01 -9.27 -10.34
N VAL A 96 7.60 -8.77 -9.17
CA VAL A 96 7.15 -9.60 -8.04
C VAL A 96 5.65 -9.87 -8.09
N LEU A 97 4.83 -8.83 -8.28
CA LEU A 97 3.37 -8.93 -8.25
C LEU A 97 2.83 -10.01 -9.20
N PRO A 98 3.31 -10.16 -10.47
CA PRO A 98 2.81 -11.19 -11.39
C PRO A 98 2.99 -12.63 -10.89
N ARG A 99 3.88 -12.86 -9.92
CA ARG A 99 4.16 -14.18 -9.33
C ARG A 99 3.30 -14.50 -8.11
N LEU A 100 2.50 -13.54 -7.66
CA LEU A 100 1.63 -13.69 -6.51
C LEU A 100 0.28 -14.31 -6.92
N THR A 101 -0.42 -14.87 -5.95
CA THR A 101 -1.65 -15.65 -6.17
C THR A 101 -2.84 -14.76 -6.49
N ASP A 102 -3.56 -15.07 -7.57
CA ASP A 102 -4.80 -14.40 -7.96
C ASP A 102 -5.86 -14.53 -6.86
N ALA A 103 -6.61 -13.45 -6.63
CA ALA A 103 -7.69 -13.37 -5.63
C ALA A 103 -7.28 -13.90 -4.23
N GLY A 104 -5.99 -13.81 -3.91
CA GLY A 104 -5.42 -14.35 -2.67
C GLY A 104 -5.34 -13.35 -1.53
N TYR A 105 -5.67 -12.08 -1.75
CA TYR A 105 -5.39 -11.00 -0.80
C TYR A 105 -6.64 -10.24 -0.39
N ASP A 106 -6.73 -9.94 0.90
CA ASP A 106 -7.83 -9.15 1.48
C ASP A 106 -7.67 -7.66 1.23
N LEU A 107 -6.41 -7.20 1.20
CA LEU A 107 -6.05 -5.83 0.96
C LEU A 107 -4.74 -5.75 0.15
N VAL A 108 -4.71 -4.85 -0.83
CA VAL A 108 -3.51 -4.49 -1.59
C VAL A 108 -3.24 -3.01 -1.37
N PHE A 109 -2.11 -2.66 -0.76
CA PHE A 109 -1.69 -1.28 -0.49
C PHE A 109 -0.57 -0.87 -1.44
N LEU A 110 -0.75 0.25 -2.12
CA LEU A 110 0.12 0.76 -3.18
C LEU A 110 0.69 2.13 -2.78
N ASP A 111 1.99 2.15 -2.46
CA ASP A 111 2.78 3.33 -2.10
C ASP A 111 4.20 3.25 -2.68
N GLY A 112 4.31 2.71 -3.89
CA GLY A 112 5.55 2.64 -4.65
C GLY A 112 5.77 3.85 -5.56
N ASP A 113 6.49 3.61 -6.69
CA ASP A 113 6.72 4.62 -7.71
C ASP A 113 5.40 5.07 -8.34
N LYS A 114 5.17 6.39 -8.37
CA LYS A 114 3.90 6.97 -8.81
C LYS A 114 3.68 6.79 -10.31
N VAL A 115 4.75 6.76 -11.10
CA VAL A 115 4.63 6.53 -12.57
C VAL A 115 4.17 5.12 -12.91
N GLU A 116 4.30 4.15 -11.99
CA GLU A 116 3.86 2.76 -12.17
C GLU A 116 2.46 2.49 -11.58
N TYR A 117 1.73 3.50 -11.11
CA TYR A 117 0.44 3.30 -10.43
C TYR A 117 -0.62 2.63 -11.30
N SER A 118 -0.62 2.90 -12.62
CA SER A 118 -1.55 2.25 -13.55
C SER A 118 -1.28 0.75 -13.68
N GLU A 119 -0.01 0.37 -13.74
CA GLU A 119 0.42 -1.02 -13.81
C GLU A 119 0.22 -1.74 -12.47
N TYR A 120 0.47 -1.05 -11.36
CA TYR A 120 0.15 -1.57 -10.02
C TYR A 120 -1.35 -1.85 -9.87
N PHE A 121 -2.21 -0.99 -10.41
CA PHE A 121 -3.65 -1.21 -10.39
C PHE A 121 -4.04 -2.48 -11.16
N ASP A 122 -3.48 -2.68 -12.35
CA ASP A 122 -3.78 -3.85 -13.17
C ASP A 122 -3.41 -5.16 -12.44
N GLU A 123 -2.29 -5.17 -11.70
CA GLU A 123 -1.93 -6.29 -10.84
C GLU A 123 -2.82 -6.38 -9.58
N ALA A 124 -3.11 -5.25 -8.93
CA ALA A 124 -3.90 -5.23 -7.70
C ALA A 124 -5.32 -5.79 -7.91
N ILE A 125 -5.96 -5.48 -9.05
CA ILE A 125 -7.29 -5.98 -9.38
C ILE A 125 -7.30 -7.51 -9.55
N ARG A 126 -6.20 -8.10 -10.01
CA ARG A 126 -6.02 -9.55 -10.13
C ARG A 126 -5.78 -10.19 -8.77
N LEU A 127 -4.99 -9.53 -7.92
CA LEU A 127 -4.54 -10.06 -6.62
C LEU A 127 -5.62 -9.98 -5.54
N VAL A 128 -6.42 -8.91 -5.54
CA VAL A 128 -7.46 -8.71 -4.54
C VAL A 128 -8.61 -9.71 -4.73
N ARG A 129 -9.09 -10.30 -3.64
CA ARG A 129 -10.27 -11.17 -3.70
C ARG A 129 -11.57 -10.35 -3.82
N PRO A 130 -12.68 -10.94 -4.28
CA PRO A 130 -13.99 -10.32 -4.15
C PRO A 130 -14.29 -9.90 -2.69
N GLY A 131 -14.76 -8.67 -2.51
CA GLY A 131 -14.98 -8.04 -1.21
C GLY A 131 -13.71 -7.47 -0.57
N GLY A 132 -12.52 -7.71 -1.13
CA GLY A 132 -11.27 -7.11 -0.68
C GLY A 132 -11.11 -5.66 -1.15
N VAL A 133 -10.05 -5.00 -0.69
CA VAL A 133 -9.84 -3.55 -0.92
C VAL A 133 -8.45 -3.29 -1.49
N ILE A 134 -8.39 -2.44 -2.52
CA ILE A 134 -7.17 -1.83 -3.03
C ILE A 134 -7.06 -0.43 -2.44
N VAL A 135 -5.88 -0.05 -1.96
CA VAL A 135 -5.63 1.27 -1.36
C VAL A 135 -4.42 1.91 -2.03
N PHE A 136 -4.59 3.13 -2.54
CA PHE A 136 -3.50 3.96 -3.04
C PHE A 136 -3.18 5.06 -2.04
N ASP A 137 -1.91 5.26 -1.71
CA ASP A 137 -1.47 6.46 -1.01
C ASP A 137 -1.21 7.61 -2.00
N ASN A 138 -1.09 8.82 -1.49
CA ASN A 138 -0.82 10.04 -2.23
C ASN A 138 -1.82 10.35 -3.36
N ALA A 139 -3.10 9.99 -3.17
CA ALA A 139 -4.15 10.23 -4.17
C ALA A 139 -4.43 11.72 -4.41
N LEU A 140 -4.03 12.62 -3.51
CA LEU A 140 -4.09 14.07 -3.69
C LEU A 140 -2.79 14.66 -4.23
N TRP A 141 -1.65 14.01 -3.96
CA TRP A 141 -0.32 14.44 -4.41
C TRP A 141 -0.07 15.92 -4.16
N HIS A 142 -0.19 16.34 -2.89
CA HIS A 142 -0.05 17.75 -2.45
C HIS A 142 -0.99 18.70 -3.21
N ASP A 143 -2.24 18.28 -3.40
CA ASP A 143 -3.30 18.97 -4.18
C ASP A 143 -3.00 19.12 -5.68
N ARG A 144 -1.88 18.60 -6.18
CA ARG A 144 -1.48 18.68 -7.60
C ARG A 144 -2.41 17.89 -8.52
N VAL A 145 -3.00 16.81 -8.03
CA VAL A 145 -3.96 15.99 -8.80
C VAL A 145 -5.17 16.83 -9.22
N ALA A 146 -5.65 17.74 -8.36
CA ALA A 146 -6.79 18.60 -8.63
C ALA A 146 -6.44 19.80 -9.55
N ASP A 147 -5.18 20.17 -9.68
CA ASP A 147 -4.74 21.32 -10.49
C ASP A 147 -4.45 20.90 -11.94
N PRO A 148 -5.28 21.30 -12.94
CA PRO A 148 -5.08 20.91 -14.33
C PRO A 148 -3.78 21.47 -14.96
N ALA A 149 -3.14 22.45 -14.34
CA ALA A 149 -1.87 23.01 -14.79
C ALA A 149 -0.67 22.08 -14.46
N GLN A 150 -0.81 21.21 -13.48
CA GLN A 150 0.22 20.23 -13.11
C GLN A 150 0.21 19.07 -14.09
N ARG A 151 1.30 18.89 -14.82
CA ARG A 151 1.44 17.88 -15.91
C ARG A 151 2.75 17.11 -15.83
N ASP A 152 3.37 17.10 -14.67
CA ASP A 152 4.53 16.25 -14.44
C ASP A 152 4.14 14.76 -14.50
N PRO A 153 5.11 13.87 -14.77
CA PRO A 153 4.83 12.44 -14.98
C PRO A 153 4.08 11.79 -13.83
N GLU A 154 4.47 12.06 -12.58
CA GLU A 154 3.88 11.46 -11.39
C GLU A 154 2.42 11.92 -11.22
N THR A 155 2.16 13.23 -11.32
CA THR A 155 0.79 13.77 -11.22
C THR A 155 -0.11 13.20 -12.30
N SER A 156 0.39 13.06 -13.53
CA SER A 156 -0.35 12.50 -14.64
C SER A 156 -0.65 11.02 -14.42
N ALA A 157 0.34 10.24 -13.99
CA ALA A 157 0.17 8.81 -13.72
C ALA A 157 -0.82 8.54 -12.58
N ILE A 158 -0.78 9.35 -11.50
CA ILE A 158 -1.76 9.25 -10.42
C ILE A 158 -3.17 9.53 -10.96
N ARG A 159 -3.39 10.60 -11.75
CA ARG A 159 -4.70 10.89 -12.35
C ARG A 159 -5.21 9.74 -13.22
N ASP A 160 -4.33 9.16 -14.03
CA ASP A 160 -4.70 8.04 -14.90
C ASP A 160 -5.10 6.81 -14.08
N ALA A 161 -4.37 6.49 -13.01
CA ALA A 161 -4.73 5.42 -12.09
C ALA A 161 -6.07 5.69 -11.37
N LEU A 162 -6.27 6.91 -10.84
CA LEU A 162 -7.54 7.31 -10.20
C LEU A 162 -8.71 7.22 -11.17
N LYS A 163 -8.50 7.61 -12.45
CA LYS A 163 -9.50 7.48 -13.49
C LYS A 163 -9.83 6.02 -13.78
N LYS A 164 -8.82 5.14 -13.92
CA LYS A 164 -9.03 3.69 -14.08
C LYS A 164 -9.90 3.11 -12.96
N VAL A 165 -9.60 3.48 -11.70
CA VAL A 165 -10.40 3.06 -10.55
C VAL A 165 -11.84 3.58 -10.63
N GLY A 166 -12.03 4.84 -11.03
CA GLY A 166 -13.35 5.46 -11.14
C GLY A 166 -14.20 4.91 -12.28
N ASP A 167 -13.58 4.46 -13.37
CA ASP A 167 -14.24 3.92 -14.56
C ASP A 167 -14.52 2.41 -14.45
N ASP A 168 -14.00 1.71 -13.44
CA ASP A 168 -14.19 0.27 -13.29
C ASP A 168 -15.46 -0.05 -12.49
N ASP A 169 -16.50 -0.50 -13.19
CA ASP A 169 -17.82 -0.83 -12.60
C ASP A 169 -17.76 -1.95 -11.55
N ARG A 170 -16.66 -2.70 -11.48
CA ARG A 170 -16.44 -3.73 -10.45
C ARG A 170 -16.02 -3.16 -9.11
N LEU A 171 -15.72 -1.86 -9.05
CA LEU A 171 -15.19 -1.21 -7.86
C LEU A 171 -16.18 -0.24 -7.22
N ARG A 172 -16.12 -0.16 -5.90
CA ARG A 172 -16.71 0.94 -5.11
C ARG A 172 -15.59 1.66 -4.40
N SER A 173 -15.34 2.90 -4.80
CA SER A 173 -14.21 3.68 -4.31
C SER A 173 -14.63 4.84 -3.42
N VAL A 174 -13.73 5.23 -2.52
CA VAL A 174 -13.84 6.42 -1.69
C VAL A 174 -12.46 7.06 -1.54
N LEU A 175 -12.39 8.38 -1.70
CA LEU A 175 -11.22 9.17 -1.36
C LEU A 175 -11.32 9.62 0.10
N LEU A 176 -10.41 9.15 0.93
CA LEU A 176 -10.28 9.53 2.32
C LEU A 176 -9.29 10.71 2.43
N PRO A 177 -9.70 11.89 2.91
CA PRO A 177 -8.83 13.06 2.99
C PRO A 177 -7.92 12.99 4.24
N VAL A 178 -7.12 11.93 4.36
CA VAL A 178 -6.15 11.72 5.43
C VAL A 178 -4.74 11.66 4.85
N GLY A 179 -3.80 12.35 5.50
CA GLY A 179 -2.45 12.48 4.95
C GLY A 179 -2.46 13.21 3.60
N ASP A 180 -1.83 12.63 2.59
CA ASP A 180 -1.84 13.12 1.20
C ASP A 180 -2.92 12.43 0.34
N GLY A 181 -4.00 12.00 0.99
CA GLY A 181 -5.14 11.32 0.38
C GLY A 181 -4.95 9.82 0.22
N LEU A 182 -5.87 9.03 0.77
CA LEU A 182 -5.96 7.59 0.50
C LEU A 182 -7.18 7.33 -0.38
N LEU A 183 -6.98 6.77 -1.58
CA LEU A 183 -8.06 6.20 -2.37
C LEU A 183 -8.22 4.74 -1.98
N ALA A 184 -9.39 4.37 -1.45
CA ALA A 184 -9.73 2.99 -1.15
C ALA A 184 -10.82 2.51 -2.12
N ALA A 185 -10.62 1.36 -2.75
CA ALA A 185 -11.53 0.78 -3.74
C ALA A 185 -11.80 -0.69 -3.41
N GLN A 186 -13.06 -1.01 -3.12
CA GLN A 186 -13.51 -2.38 -2.84
C GLN A 186 -13.90 -3.07 -4.13
N LEU A 187 -13.38 -4.28 -4.37
CA LEU A 187 -13.83 -5.15 -5.45
C LEU A 187 -15.17 -5.78 -5.06
N ILE A 188 -16.23 -5.41 -5.79
CA ILE A 188 -17.55 -6.03 -5.66
C ILE A 188 -17.59 -7.29 -6.52
N GLY A 189 -18.04 -8.40 -5.94
CA GLY A 189 -18.11 -9.72 -6.61
C GLY A 189 -19.15 -9.77 -7.73
#